data_fd8dbb3e422717198a09416ff170eabf
#
_entry.id   fd8dbb3e422717198a09416ff170eabf
#
_cell.length_a   1.000
_cell.length_b   1.000
_cell.length_c   1.000
_cell.angle_alpha   90.00
_cell.angle_beta   90.00
_cell.angle_gamma   90.00
#
_symmetry.space_group_name_H-M   'P 1'
#
loop_
_entity.id
_entity.type
_entity.pdbx_description
1 polymer ?
#
loop_
_entity_poly.entity_id
_entity_poly.type
_entity_poly.pdbx_seq_one_letter_code
_entity_poly.pdbx_strand_id
1 'polypeptide(L)'
;MQSVEKSLNHSLPAFLMASGGKRGRKEGAAMIYLEPPGTDPYFNLALEEYVFEQMDRSRAYFMLWQNSNTIVVGKYQNTAEEINQAFVDAHGIRVVRRLSGGGAVYHDTGNLNFTFIVDQDTAPGLNFKIFVRPVVEALARFGVHAEFTGRNDLTIGGMKFSGNSQYAKHGRLLHHGCIMLD
;
A
#
# COMPACT_ATOMS: atom_id res chain seq x y z
N MET A 1 -2.73 14.52 19.29
CA MET A 1 -1.69 14.19 18.33
C MET A 1 -0.54 13.39 18.93
N GLN A 2 0.11 13.82 20.02
CA GLN A 2 1.24 13.07 20.64
C GLN A 2 0.91 11.67 21.22
N SER A 3 -0.34 11.34 21.52
CA SER A 3 -0.74 10.03 22.08
C SER A 3 -0.88 8.94 21.02
N VAL A 4 -1.16 9.29 19.78
CA VAL A 4 -1.31 8.34 18.66
C VAL A 4 0.06 7.92 18.12
N GLU A 5 1.02 8.85 18.05
CA GLU A 5 2.40 8.54 17.66
C GLU A 5 3.09 7.54 18.60
N LYS A 6 2.84 7.64 19.92
CA LYS A 6 3.40 6.70 20.91
C LYS A 6 2.81 5.29 20.79
N SER A 7 1.55 5.14 20.39
CA SER A 7 0.90 3.84 20.26
C SER A 7 1.33 3.07 19.00
N LEU A 8 1.61 3.76 17.91
CA LEU A 8 2.06 3.16 16.64
C LEU A 8 3.51 2.68 16.68
N ASN A 9 4.39 3.37 17.41
CA ASN A 9 5.80 2.98 17.55
C ASN A 9 6.02 1.67 18.32
N HIS A 10 5.04 1.19 19.11
CA HIS A 10 5.13 -0.08 19.85
C HIS A 10 4.51 -1.28 19.12
N SER A 11 3.91 -1.09 17.93
CA SER A 11 3.10 -2.10 17.24
C SER A 11 3.64 -2.57 15.90
N LEU A 12 4.68 -1.92 15.38
CA LEU A 12 5.32 -2.38 14.14
C LEU A 12 6.25 -3.55 14.48
N PRO A 13 6.15 -4.68 13.75
CA PRO A 13 6.99 -5.84 14.03
C PRO A 13 8.46 -5.48 13.94
N ALA A 14 9.24 -5.90 14.94
CA ALA A 14 10.70 -5.78 15.00
C ALA A 14 11.41 -6.36 13.76
N PHE A 15 10.68 -7.11 12.92
CA PHE A 15 11.17 -7.72 11.69
C PHE A 15 11.42 -6.71 10.56
N LEU A 16 10.63 -5.65 10.41
CA LEU A 16 10.95 -4.54 9.49
C LEU A 16 12.19 -3.75 9.97
N MET A 17 12.55 -3.94 11.25
CA MET A 17 13.76 -3.39 11.89
C MET A 17 14.97 -4.33 11.79
N ALA A 18 14.83 -5.59 11.34
CA ALA A 18 15.82 -6.65 11.62
C ALA A 18 16.35 -7.46 10.44
N SER A 19 16.18 -7.06 9.19
CA SER A 19 16.78 -7.77 8.04
C SER A 19 17.98 -7.05 7.44
N GLY A 20 19.03 -6.91 8.22
CA GLY A 20 20.35 -6.44 7.77
C GLY A 20 21.39 -7.52 8.03
N GLY A 21 21.90 -8.16 6.95
CA GLY A 21 23.08 -9.03 7.01
C GLY A 21 24.29 -8.31 7.61
N LYS A 22 25.20 -9.07 8.20
CA LYS A 22 26.43 -8.64 8.89
C LYS A 22 27.25 -7.58 8.14
N ARG A 23 26.96 -6.31 8.37
CA ARG A 23 27.86 -5.15 8.24
C ARG A 23 27.22 -3.96 8.93
N GLY A 24 27.67 -3.65 10.16
CA GLY A 24 27.38 -2.41 10.89
C GLY A 24 25.87 -2.14 11.07
N ARG A 25 25.29 -2.63 12.17
CA ARG A 25 23.94 -2.23 12.60
C ARG A 25 23.89 -0.71 12.74
N LYS A 26 23.36 -0.01 11.73
CA LYS A 26 22.70 1.27 12.01
C LYS A 26 21.42 0.89 12.75
N GLU A 27 21.17 1.50 13.91
CA GLU A 27 19.88 1.42 14.61
C GLU A 27 18.77 1.58 13.59
N GLY A 28 17.79 0.65 13.56
CA GLY A 28 16.78 0.58 12.54
C GLY A 28 16.09 1.93 12.37
N ALA A 29 16.20 2.51 11.18
CA ALA A 29 15.56 3.78 10.89
C ALA A 29 14.05 3.62 11.12
N ALA A 30 13.49 4.44 12.03
CA ALA A 30 12.05 4.44 12.32
C ALA A 30 11.27 4.66 11.03
N MET A 31 10.20 3.88 10.84
CA MET A 31 9.27 4.06 9.72
C MET A 31 8.52 5.37 9.90
N ILE A 32 8.46 6.17 8.84
CA ILE A 32 7.72 7.43 8.83
C ILE A 32 6.30 7.15 8.36
N TYR A 33 5.32 7.47 9.21
CA TYR A 33 3.92 7.42 8.84
C TYR A 33 3.51 8.74 8.18
N LEU A 34 2.84 8.63 7.03
CA LEU A 34 2.29 9.74 6.29
C LEU A 34 0.78 9.52 6.11
N GLU A 35 0.00 10.53 6.45
CA GLU A 35 -1.45 10.51 6.30
C GLU A 35 -1.87 11.60 5.30
N PRO A 36 -2.37 11.21 4.12
CA PRO A 36 -2.93 12.18 3.17
C PRO A 36 -4.13 12.92 3.77
N PRO A 37 -4.30 14.22 3.47
CA PRO A 37 -5.32 15.05 4.10
C PRO A 37 -6.75 14.80 3.60
N GLY A 38 -6.95 13.88 2.67
CA GLY A 38 -8.28 13.64 2.09
C GLY A 38 -8.34 12.47 1.11
N THR A 39 -9.44 12.42 0.36
CA THR A 39 -9.77 11.30 -0.54
C THR A 39 -9.61 11.63 -2.03
N ASP A 40 -8.84 12.67 -2.35
CA ASP A 40 -8.55 13.02 -3.74
C ASP A 40 -7.54 12.04 -4.35
N PRO A 41 -7.92 11.23 -5.37
CA PRO A 41 -7.05 10.24 -5.95
C PRO A 41 -5.84 10.83 -6.68
N TYR A 42 -5.96 12.02 -7.26
CA TYR A 42 -4.86 12.68 -7.95
C TYR A 42 -3.78 13.06 -6.95
N PHE A 43 -4.19 13.67 -5.82
CA PHE A 43 -3.28 14.03 -4.75
C PHE A 43 -2.64 12.79 -4.12
N ASN A 44 -3.44 11.76 -3.79
CA ASN A 44 -2.97 10.57 -3.07
C ASN A 44 -1.95 9.78 -3.88
N LEU A 45 -2.21 9.57 -5.18
CA LEU A 45 -1.25 8.87 -6.05
C LEU A 45 -0.02 9.72 -6.38
N ALA A 46 -0.17 11.05 -6.53
CA ALA A 46 0.96 11.94 -6.69
C ALA A 46 1.84 11.98 -5.43
N LEU A 47 1.24 11.95 -4.23
CA LEU A 47 1.98 11.85 -2.98
C LEU A 47 2.74 10.52 -2.88
N GLU A 48 2.09 9.39 -3.23
CA GLU A 48 2.74 8.08 -3.26
C GLU A 48 3.95 8.08 -4.20
N GLU A 49 3.80 8.63 -5.41
CA GLU A 49 4.89 8.79 -6.39
C GLU A 49 6.00 9.72 -5.87
N TYR A 50 5.63 10.85 -5.28
CA TYR A 50 6.59 11.79 -4.70
C TYR A 50 7.42 11.15 -3.58
N VAL A 51 6.76 10.44 -2.67
CA VAL A 51 7.45 9.70 -1.59
C VAL A 51 8.39 8.67 -2.18
N PHE A 52 7.97 7.96 -3.23
CA PHE A 52 8.78 6.94 -3.89
C PHE A 52 9.98 7.53 -4.63
N GLU A 53 9.83 8.62 -5.37
CA GLU A 53 10.87 9.15 -6.26
C GLU A 53 11.78 10.18 -5.58
N GLN A 54 11.26 10.99 -4.64
CA GLN A 54 11.91 12.20 -4.16
C GLN A 54 12.33 12.18 -2.69
N MET A 55 11.65 11.41 -1.84
CA MET A 55 11.96 11.43 -0.40
C MET A 55 13.18 10.59 -0.04
N ASP A 56 13.76 10.88 1.12
CA ASP A 56 14.99 10.26 1.64
C ASP A 56 14.93 8.72 1.61
N ARG A 57 15.81 8.11 0.85
CA ARG A 57 15.88 6.67 0.64
C ARG A 57 16.40 5.89 1.86
N SER A 58 17.05 6.56 2.79
CA SER A 58 17.51 5.94 4.04
C SER A 58 16.38 5.65 5.02
N ARG A 59 15.15 6.11 4.70
CA ARG A 59 13.95 5.96 5.52
C ARG A 59 12.95 5.00 4.86
N ALA A 60 12.22 4.29 5.71
CA ALA A 60 11.02 3.56 5.32
C ALA A 60 9.78 4.44 5.53
N TYR A 61 8.81 4.32 4.64
CA TYR A 61 7.56 5.11 4.71
C TYR A 61 6.37 4.17 4.71
N PHE A 62 5.35 4.55 5.46
CA PHE A 62 4.05 3.89 5.50
C PHE A 62 2.95 4.92 5.34
N MET A 63 1.94 4.59 4.53
CA MET A 63 0.78 5.45 4.28
C MET A 63 -0.50 4.64 4.46
N LEU A 64 -1.53 5.25 5.07
CA LEU A 64 -2.92 4.80 5.00
C LEU A 64 -3.72 5.89 4.30
N TRP A 65 -4.53 5.52 3.31
CA TRP A 65 -5.23 6.48 2.47
C TRP A 65 -6.47 5.88 1.81
N GLN A 66 -7.41 6.74 1.45
CA GLN A 66 -8.64 6.36 0.76
C GLN A 66 -8.84 7.24 -0.46
N ASN A 67 -9.47 6.70 -1.49
CA ASN A 67 -9.98 7.49 -2.61
C ASN A 67 -11.50 7.47 -2.60
N SER A 68 -12.13 8.53 -3.06
CA SER A 68 -13.56 8.55 -3.30
C SER A 68 -13.86 8.42 -4.78
N ASN A 69 -14.83 7.55 -5.13
CA ASN A 69 -15.39 7.39 -6.47
C ASN A 69 -14.34 7.36 -7.60
N THR A 70 -13.44 6.36 -7.57
CA THR A 70 -12.25 6.35 -8.43
C THR A 70 -12.00 4.98 -9.05
N ILE A 71 -11.72 4.93 -10.35
CA ILE A 71 -11.10 3.79 -11.01
C ILE A 71 -9.59 4.00 -11.05
N VAL A 72 -8.83 3.05 -10.50
CA VAL A 72 -7.37 3.04 -10.51
C VAL A 72 -6.89 1.99 -11.50
N VAL A 73 -6.39 2.41 -12.66
CA VAL A 73 -5.84 1.50 -13.67
C VAL A 73 -4.39 1.15 -13.38
N GLY A 74 -3.99 -0.05 -13.72
CA GLY A 74 -2.60 -0.51 -13.58
C GLY A 74 -1.68 0.14 -14.60
N LYS A 75 -0.38 0.17 -14.28
CA LYS A 75 0.65 0.85 -15.07
C LYS A 75 0.62 0.54 -16.58
N TYR A 76 0.35 -0.70 -16.94
CA TYR A 76 0.48 -1.17 -18.32
C TYR A 76 -0.88 -1.39 -19.02
N GLN A 77 -1.98 -1.07 -18.37
CA GLN A 77 -3.32 -1.25 -18.95
C GLN A 77 -3.64 -0.13 -19.96
N ASN A 78 -4.38 -0.49 -21.01
CA ASN A 78 -5.01 0.48 -21.89
C ASN A 78 -6.30 0.99 -21.22
N THR A 79 -6.31 2.24 -20.77
CA THR A 79 -7.45 2.81 -20.03
C THR A 79 -8.75 2.71 -20.81
N ALA A 80 -8.75 2.93 -22.13
CA ALA A 80 -9.95 2.88 -22.96
C ALA A 80 -10.60 1.49 -23.02
N GLU A 81 -9.82 0.43 -22.80
CA GLU A 81 -10.31 -0.95 -22.77
C GLU A 81 -10.83 -1.36 -21.37
N GLU A 82 -10.38 -0.66 -20.33
CA GLU A 82 -10.71 -0.98 -18.93
C GLU A 82 -11.96 -0.26 -18.40
N ILE A 83 -12.41 0.80 -19.08
CA ILE A 83 -13.52 1.63 -18.60
C ILE A 83 -14.62 1.78 -19.63
N ASN A 84 -15.85 1.96 -19.15
CA ASN A 84 -16.93 2.49 -19.96
C ASN A 84 -16.94 4.02 -19.81
N GLN A 85 -16.42 4.74 -20.79
CA GLN A 85 -16.25 6.20 -20.71
C GLN A 85 -17.57 6.93 -20.45
N ALA A 86 -18.65 6.54 -21.14
CA ALA A 86 -19.97 7.17 -20.96
C ALA A 86 -20.50 6.98 -19.52
N PHE A 87 -20.28 5.81 -18.93
CA PHE A 87 -20.67 5.54 -17.55
C PHE A 87 -19.80 6.34 -16.56
N VAL A 88 -18.50 6.39 -16.79
CA VAL A 88 -17.53 7.16 -15.98
C VAL A 88 -17.93 8.64 -15.94
N ASP A 89 -18.22 9.23 -17.11
CA ASP A 89 -18.60 10.64 -17.22
C ASP A 89 -19.96 10.92 -16.55
N ALA A 90 -20.96 10.04 -16.78
CA ALA A 90 -22.28 10.19 -16.20
C ALA A 90 -22.31 10.11 -14.66
N HIS A 91 -21.35 9.37 -14.05
CA HIS A 91 -21.29 9.16 -12.61
C HIS A 91 -20.16 9.96 -11.93
N GLY A 92 -19.46 10.82 -12.67
CA GLY A 92 -18.38 11.64 -12.13
C GLY A 92 -17.23 10.80 -11.52
N ILE A 93 -16.98 9.62 -12.09
CA ILE A 93 -15.92 8.73 -11.62
C ILE A 93 -14.58 9.28 -12.09
N ARG A 94 -13.63 9.39 -11.16
CA ARG A 94 -12.25 9.79 -11.51
C ARG A 94 -11.45 8.59 -11.97
N VAL A 95 -10.62 8.77 -12.99
CA VAL A 95 -9.77 7.70 -13.51
C VAL A 95 -8.32 8.12 -13.34
N VAL A 96 -7.53 7.29 -12.66
CA VAL A 96 -6.13 7.55 -12.36
C VAL A 96 -5.30 6.29 -12.64
N ARG A 97 -4.00 6.48 -12.83
CA ARG A 97 -3.05 5.39 -13.08
C ARG A 97 -2.06 5.26 -11.95
N ARG A 98 -1.89 4.02 -11.42
CA ARG A 98 -0.88 3.75 -10.39
C ARG A 98 0.47 3.36 -11.00
N LEU A 99 1.53 3.44 -10.20
CA LEU A 99 2.91 3.05 -10.59
C LEU A 99 3.07 1.54 -10.79
N SER A 100 2.31 0.72 -10.06
CA SER A 100 2.41 -0.74 -10.13
C SER A 100 1.56 -1.33 -11.25
N GLY A 101 1.84 -2.57 -11.64
CA GLY A 101 1.04 -3.33 -12.60
C GLY A 101 -0.23 -3.93 -11.96
N GLY A 102 -0.89 -4.80 -12.72
CA GLY A 102 -2.13 -5.47 -12.35
C GLY A 102 -3.35 -4.88 -13.02
N GLY A 103 -4.55 -5.42 -12.74
CA GLY A 103 -5.84 -5.01 -13.30
C GLY A 103 -6.37 -3.71 -12.69
N ALA A 104 -7.41 -3.16 -13.32
CA ALA A 104 -8.13 -1.99 -12.83
C ALA A 104 -8.92 -2.37 -11.56
N VAL A 105 -9.00 -1.42 -10.62
CA VAL A 105 -9.78 -1.55 -9.39
C VAL A 105 -10.63 -0.30 -9.18
N TYR A 106 -11.76 -0.47 -8.50
CA TYR A 106 -12.59 0.65 -8.08
C TYR A 106 -12.34 0.95 -6.60
N HIS A 107 -12.18 2.21 -6.27
CA HIS A 107 -12.01 2.70 -4.93
C HIS A 107 -13.13 3.66 -4.54
N ASP A 108 -13.69 3.42 -3.37
CA ASP A 108 -14.58 4.33 -2.66
C ASP A 108 -14.16 4.44 -1.19
N THR A 109 -14.99 5.03 -0.35
CA THR A 109 -14.68 5.19 1.08
C THR A 109 -14.82 3.90 1.90
N GLY A 110 -15.37 2.83 1.33
CA GLY A 110 -15.34 1.47 1.88
C GLY A 110 -14.04 0.72 1.59
N ASN A 111 -13.09 1.37 0.89
CA ASN A 111 -11.80 0.80 0.57
C ASN A 111 -10.66 1.58 1.24
N LEU A 112 -9.95 0.95 2.16
CA LEU A 112 -8.75 1.50 2.79
C LEU A 112 -7.50 1.00 2.05
N ASN A 113 -6.68 1.92 1.56
CA ASN A 113 -5.40 1.59 0.94
C ASN A 113 -4.27 1.72 1.97
N PHE A 114 -3.25 0.88 1.80
CA PHE A 114 -1.99 0.98 2.54
C PHE A 114 -0.81 0.92 1.57
N THR A 115 0.25 1.65 1.90
CA THR A 115 1.48 1.69 1.09
C THR A 115 2.70 1.61 1.98
N PHE A 116 3.63 0.72 1.63
CA PHE A 116 4.98 0.66 2.17
C PHE A 116 5.97 1.06 1.08
N ILE A 117 6.89 1.96 1.41
CA ILE A 117 8.00 2.34 0.52
C ILE A 117 9.30 2.13 1.28
N VAL A 118 10.15 1.26 0.75
CA VAL A 118 11.40 0.85 1.39
C VAL A 118 12.54 0.73 0.36
N ASP A 119 13.79 0.77 0.83
CA ASP A 119 14.92 0.40 0.00
C ASP A 119 14.96 -1.13 -0.19
N GLN A 120 15.32 -1.62 -1.39
CA GLN A 120 15.35 -3.05 -1.72
C GLN A 120 16.40 -3.82 -0.91
N ASP A 121 17.45 -3.17 -0.42
CA ASP A 121 18.43 -3.81 0.46
C ASP A 121 17.80 -4.28 1.77
N THR A 122 16.69 -3.68 2.18
CA THR A 122 15.94 -4.07 3.39
C THR A 122 14.86 -5.13 3.10
N ALA A 123 14.45 -5.30 1.83
CA ALA A 123 13.43 -6.25 1.39
C ALA A 123 13.82 -6.86 0.02
N PRO A 124 14.77 -7.77 -0.03
CA PRO A 124 15.24 -8.34 -1.29
C PRO A 124 14.14 -9.14 -1.99
N GLY A 125 13.93 -8.81 -3.26
CA GLY A 125 12.97 -9.47 -4.14
C GLY A 125 11.51 -9.01 -3.95
N LEU A 126 10.64 -9.52 -4.81
CA LEU A 126 9.19 -9.27 -4.76
C LEU A 126 8.55 -10.21 -3.72
N ASN A 127 8.74 -9.94 -2.45
CA ASN A 127 8.18 -10.74 -1.36
C ASN A 127 6.95 -10.06 -0.76
N PHE A 128 5.77 -10.44 -1.22
CA PHE A 128 4.50 -9.89 -0.74
C PHE A 128 4.25 -10.19 0.74
N LYS A 129 4.63 -11.39 1.22
CA LYS A 129 4.34 -11.83 2.60
C LYS A 129 4.91 -10.90 3.67
N ILE A 130 6.09 -10.33 3.43
CA ILE A 130 6.74 -9.42 4.38
C ILE A 130 5.85 -8.19 4.66
N PHE A 131 5.18 -7.67 3.62
CA PHE A 131 4.40 -6.45 3.70
C PHE A 131 2.95 -6.69 4.14
N VAL A 132 2.37 -7.84 3.79
CA VAL A 132 0.99 -8.16 4.19
C VAL A 132 0.90 -8.72 5.61
N ARG A 133 1.98 -9.29 6.14
CA ARG A 133 2.01 -9.83 7.49
C ARG A 133 1.64 -8.80 8.57
N PRO A 134 2.17 -7.56 8.59
CA PRO A 134 1.73 -6.54 9.54
C PRO A 134 0.23 -6.22 9.45
N VAL A 135 -0.33 -6.26 8.24
CA VAL A 135 -1.77 -6.04 8.01
C VAL A 135 -2.58 -7.18 8.62
N VAL A 136 -2.20 -8.43 8.37
CA VAL A 136 -2.83 -9.62 8.97
C VAL A 136 -2.75 -9.58 10.50
N GLU A 137 -1.59 -9.24 11.06
CA GLU A 137 -1.39 -9.12 12.51
C GLU A 137 -2.24 -7.98 13.12
N ALA A 138 -2.39 -6.86 12.41
CA ALA A 138 -3.26 -5.77 12.83
C ALA A 138 -4.74 -6.20 12.85
N LEU A 139 -5.21 -6.85 11.78
CA LEU A 139 -6.58 -7.37 11.68
C LEU A 139 -6.89 -8.41 12.77
N ALA A 140 -5.93 -9.27 13.09
CA ALA A 140 -6.09 -10.26 14.15
C ALA A 140 -6.36 -9.63 15.53
N ARG A 141 -5.84 -8.41 15.80
CA ARG A 141 -6.13 -7.67 17.04
C ARG A 141 -7.59 -7.19 17.12
N PHE A 142 -8.27 -7.08 15.98
CA PHE A 142 -9.70 -6.80 15.90
C PHE A 142 -10.55 -8.08 15.81
N GLY A 143 -9.95 -9.27 16.02
CA GLY A 143 -10.64 -10.55 15.93
C GLY A 143 -10.87 -11.05 14.51
N VAL A 144 -10.24 -10.43 13.49
CA VAL A 144 -10.37 -10.81 12.09
C VAL A 144 -9.24 -11.76 11.70
N HIS A 145 -9.59 -12.99 11.32
CA HIS A 145 -8.64 -14.00 10.87
C HIS A 145 -8.48 -13.96 9.35
N ALA A 146 -7.43 -13.30 8.91
CA ALA A 146 -7.08 -13.16 7.50
C ALA A 146 -5.97 -14.14 7.12
N GLU A 147 -6.06 -14.69 5.91
CA GLU A 147 -5.10 -15.63 5.35
C GLU A 147 -4.49 -15.06 4.06
N PHE A 148 -3.18 -15.24 3.90
CA PHE A 148 -2.51 -14.93 2.63
C PHE A 148 -2.68 -16.10 1.67
N THR A 149 -3.37 -15.87 0.55
CA THR A 149 -3.67 -16.88 -0.44
C THR A 149 -3.16 -16.49 -1.82
N GLY A 150 -2.87 -17.50 -2.65
CA GLY A 150 -2.39 -17.26 -3.99
C GLY A 150 -1.08 -16.49 -4.04
N ARG A 151 -1.01 -15.52 -4.95
CA ARG A 151 0.20 -14.73 -5.22
C ARG A 151 0.24 -13.42 -4.43
N ASN A 152 -0.91 -12.76 -4.29
CA ASN A 152 -0.99 -11.37 -3.83
C ASN A 152 -2.32 -11.01 -3.13
N ASP A 153 -3.11 -11.99 -2.73
CA ASP A 153 -4.44 -11.79 -2.15
C ASP A 153 -4.47 -12.11 -0.66
N LEU A 154 -5.32 -11.40 0.09
CA LEU A 154 -5.74 -11.79 1.43
C LEU A 154 -7.21 -12.19 1.40
N THR A 155 -7.54 -13.26 2.14
CA THR A 155 -8.89 -13.80 2.23
C THR A 155 -9.34 -13.93 3.68
N ILE A 156 -10.65 -13.86 3.90
CA ILE A 156 -11.33 -14.21 5.15
C ILE A 156 -12.38 -15.27 4.81
N GLY A 157 -12.28 -16.47 5.39
CA GLY A 157 -13.20 -17.57 5.08
C GLY A 157 -13.21 -17.94 3.60
N GLY A 158 -12.08 -17.80 2.90
CA GLY A 158 -11.95 -18.05 1.46
C GLY A 158 -12.41 -16.91 0.54
N MET A 159 -13.03 -15.84 1.07
CA MET A 159 -13.43 -14.67 0.30
C MET A 159 -12.31 -13.63 0.27
N LYS A 160 -11.98 -13.14 -0.92
CA LYS A 160 -10.97 -12.10 -1.11
C LYS A 160 -11.49 -10.75 -0.62
N PHE A 161 -10.74 -10.11 0.26
CA PHE A 161 -11.00 -8.76 0.75
C PHE A 161 -9.84 -7.78 0.54
N SER A 162 -8.68 -8.27 0.10
CA SER A 162 -7.50 -7.45 -0.14
C SER A 162 -6.73 -7.95 -1.36
N GLY A 163 -6.33 -7.02 -2.21
CA GLY A 163 -5.41 -7.23 -3.31
C GLY A 163 -4.16 -6.40 -3.14
N ASN A 164 -3.00 -6.93 -3.58
CA ASN A 164 -1.71 -6.27 -3.40
C ASN A 164 -0.94 -6.20 -4.70
N SER A 165 -0.12 -5.17 -4.86
CA SER A 165 0.78 -5.00 -5.99
C SER A 165 2.11 -4.38 -5.55
N GLN A 166 3.17 -4.60 -6.33
CA GLN A 166 4.49 -4.05 -6.07
C GLN A 166 5.05 -3.34 -7.29
N TYR A 167 5.85 -2.32 -7.03
CA TYR A 167 6.63 -1.60 -8.01
C TYR A 167 8.06 -1.42 -7.50
N ALA A 168 9.04 -1.78 -8.32
CA ALA A 168 10.45 -1.62 -7.99
C ALA A 168 11.16 -0.82 -9.08
N LYS A 169 12.00 0.13 -8.67
CA LYS A 169 12.80 0.96 -9.56
C LYS A 169 14.02 1.50 -8.81
N HIS A 170 15.18 1.43 -9.44
CA HIS A 170 16.44 1.98 -8.92
C HIS A 170 16.75 1.57 -7.47
N GLY A 171 16.50 0.29 -7.11
CA GLY A 171 16.78 -0.22 -5.76
C GLY A 171 15.79 0.23 -4.69
N ARG A 172 14.64 0.80 -5.06
CA ARG A 172 13.52 1.13 -4.15
C ARG A 172 12.32 0.28 -4.48
N LEU A 173 11.58 -0.12 -3.46
CA LEU A 173 10.38 -0.94 -3.56
C LEU A 173 9.19 -0.20 -2.96
N LEU A 174 8.12 -0.15 -3.72
CA LEU A 174 6.79 0.23 -3.29
C LEU A 174 5.92 -1.02 -3.25
N HIS A 175 5.28 -1.26 -2.13
CA HIS A 175 4.24 -2.27 -1.96
C HIS A 175 2.97 -1.58 -1.50
N HIS A 176 1.91 -1.71 -2.26
CA HIS A 176 0.61 -1.22 -1.86
C HIS A 176 -0.47 -2.29 -2.00
N GLY A 177 -1.50 -2.14 -1.22
CA GLY A 177 -2.68 -2.98 -1.22
C GLY A 177 -3.90 -2.22 -0.75
N CYS A 178 -5.04 -2.89 -0.86
CA CYS A 178 -6.31 -2.39 -0.37
C CYS A 178 -6.93 -3.35 0.64
N ILE A 179 -7.79 -2.83 1.50
CA ILE A 179 -8.66 -3.57 2.41
C ILE A 179 -10.08 -3.12 2.11
N MET A 180 -10.92 -4.04 1.66
CA MET A 180 -12.35 -3.80 1.49
C MET A 180 -13.00 -3.94 2.87
N LEU A 181 -13.72 -2.88 3.32
CA LEU A 181 -14.34 -2.79 4.63
C LEU A 181 -15.83 -3.14 4.60
N ASP A 182 -16.43 -3.12 3.39
CA ASP A 182 -17.85 -3.47 3.13
C ASP A 182 -17.94 -4.63 2.13
#